data_d2a186f90fac7eaa7c981557805c9782
#
_entry.id   d2a186f90fac7eaa7c981557805c9782
#
_cell.length_a   1.000
_cell.length_b   1.000
_cell.length_c   1.000
_cell.angle_alpha   90.00
_cell.angle_beta   90.00
_cell.angle_gamma   90.00
#
_symmetry.space_group_name_H-M   'P 1'
#
loop_
_entity.id
_entity.type
_entity.pdbx_description
1 polymer ?
#
loop_
_entity_poly.entity_id
_entity_poly.type
_entity_poly.pdbx_seq_one_letter_code
_entity_poly.pdbx_strand_id
1 'polypeptide(L)'
;NEHGIGFLSLGYVTSDIKSVKLDGTLATVENILSGEYAISRTLLMITDGEPDADEQAFLDFVFSSEGQEIVSKVHFIPVSE
;
A
#
# COMPACT_ATOMS: atom_id res chain seq x y z
N ASN A 1 -10.97 -18.42 14.63
CA ASN A 1 -10.27 -19.16 15.69
C ASN A 1 -9.54 -18.18 16.61
N GLU A 2 -9.91 -18.16 17.87
CA GLU A 2 -9.35 -17.23 18.87
C GLU A 2 -7.85 -17.40 19.10
N HIS A 3 -7.32 -18.56 18.81
CA HIS A 3 -5.91 -18.89 19.05
C HIS A 3 -5.10 -18.98 17.77
N GLY A 4 -5.72 -18.65 16.63
CA GLY A 4 -5.05 -18.70 15.35
C GLY A 4 -4.19 -17.47 15.10
N ILE A 5 -3.14 -17.62 14.28
CA ILE A 5 -2.34 -16.53 13.78
C ILE A 5 -2.17 -16.69 12.28
N GLY A 6 -2.21 -15.59 11.56
CA GLY A 6 -2.08 -15.59 10.12
C GLY A 6 -1.54 -14.25 9.62
N PHE A 7 -1.58 -14.06 8.31
CA PHE A 7 -1.14 -12.80 7.71
C PHE A 7 -2.08 -12.42 6.56
N LEU A 8 -2.17 -11.11 6.32
CA LEU A 8 -2.95 -10.57 5.20
C LEU A 8 -2.53 -9.12 4.96
N SER A 9 -2.94 -8.58 3.83
CA SER A 9 -2.67 -7.18 3.51
C SER A 9 -3.42 -6.25 4.45
N LEU A 10 -2.82 -5.11 4.76
CA LEU A 10 -3.41 -4.12 5.68
C LEU A 10 -4.83 -3.72 5.28
N GLY A 11 -5.11 -3.60 3.97
CA GLY A 11 -6.44 -3.23 3.48
C GLY A 11 -7.55 -4.20 3.84
N TYR A 12 -7.21 -5.41 4.27
CA TYR A 12 -8.19 -6.44 4.66
C TYR A 12 -8.33 -6.60 6.16
N VAL A 13 -7.62 -5.78 6.96
CA VAL A 13 -7.74 -5.82 8.41
C VAL A 13 -9.09 -5.23 8.81
N THR A 14 -9.85 -5.97 9.63
CA THR A 14 -11.16 -5.54 10.12
C THR A 14 -11.16 -5.59 11.65
N SER A 15 -12.27 -5.14 12.25
CA SER A 15 -12.43 -5.17 13.71
C SER A 15 -12.54 -6.60 14.27
N ASP A 16 -12.77 -7.59 13.41
CA ASP A 16 -12.88 -8.98 13.83
C ASP A 16 -11.55 -9.64 14.12
N ILE A 17 -10.46 -9.01 13.73
CA ILE A 17 -9.11 -9.54 13.92
C ILE A 17 -8.24 -8.48 14.61
N LYS A 18 -7.20 -8.95 15.25
CA LYS A 18 -6.28 -8.07 15.96
C LYS A 18 -4.93 -8.02 15.24
N SER A 19 -4.51 -6.81 14.92
CA SER A 19 -3.17 -6.56 14.37
C SER A 19 -2.14 -6.65 15.48
N VAL A 20 -1.04 -7.34 15.19
CA VAL A 20 0.09 -7.46 16.13
C VAL A 20 1.14 -6.41 15.76
N LYS A 21 1.74 -5.79 16.74
CA LYS A 21 2.86 -4.88 16.51
C LYS A 21 4.09 -5.67 16.08
N LEU A 22 4.81 -5.14 15.10
CA LEU A 22 6.07 -5.72 14.66
C LEU A 22 7.21 -4.86 15.19
N ASP A 23 8.06 -5.44 16.02
CA ASP A 23 9.14 -4.70 16.70
C ASP A 23 8.63 -3.44 17.41
N GLY A 24 7.44 -3.54 17.99
CA GLY A 24 6.81 -2.43 18.71
C GLY A 24 6.07 -1.43 17.82
N THR A 25 6.06 -1.64 16.50
CA THR A 25 5.41 -0.72 15.55
C THR A 25 4.12 -1.32 15.01
N LEU A 26 3.02 -0.63 15.17
CA LEU A 26 1.72 -1.06 14.68
C LEU A 26 1.62 -0.84 13.16
N ALA A 27 0.96 -1.75 12.46
CA ALA A 27 0.76 -1.65 11.02
C ALA A 27 -0.33 -0.61 10.72
N THR A 28 0.07 0.63 10.50
CA THR A 28 -0.81 1.73 10.11
C THR A 28 -0.31 2.34 8.82
N VAL A 29 -1.18 3.04 8.11
CA VAL A 29 -0.79 3.76 6.88
C VAL A 29 0.38 4.71 7.17
N GLU A 30 0.30 5.44 8.28
CA GLU A 30 1.33 6.38 8.68
C GLU A 30 2.69 5.70 8.90
N ASN A 31 2.71 4.60 9.63
CA ASN A 31 3.95 3.87 9.93
C ASN A 31 4.54 3.20 8.69
N ILE A 32 3.69 2.78 7.76
CA ILE A 32 4.16 2.17 6.50
C ILE A 32 4.76 3.25 5.59
N LEU A 33 4.12 4.40 5.47
CA LEU A 33 4.63 5.50 4.64
C LEU A 33 5.92 6.08 5.20
N SER A 34 6.08 6.12 6.52
CA SER A 34 7.30 6.61 7.16
C SER A 34 8.45 5.60 7.12
N GLY A 35 8.17 4.34 6.81
CA GLY A 35 9.18 3.28 6.79
C GLY A 35 9.43 2.64 8.16
N GLU A 36 8.70 3.02 9.20
CA GLU A 36 8.87 2.46 10.54
C GLU A 36 8.38 1.02 10.64
N TYR A 37 7.37 0.66 9.85
CA TYR A 37 6.88 -0.72 9.82
C TYR A 37 7.73 -1.54 8.85
N ALA A 38 8.44 -2.55 9.36
CA ALA A 38 9.49 -3.23 8.60
C ALA A 38 8.97 -4.13 7.47
N ILE A 39 7.81 -4.77 7.65
CA ILE A 39 7.29 -5.68 6.63
C ILE A 39 6.31 -4.94 5.74
N SER A 40 6.84 -4.36 4.66
CA SER A 40 6.05 -3.68 3.65
C SER A 40 6.67 -3.90 2.28
N ARG A 41 5.88 -3.70 1.25
CA ARG A 41 6.34 -3.92 -0.12
C ARG A 41 5.79 -2.84 -1.03
N THR A 42 6.68 -2.22 -1.81
CA THR A 42 6.32 -1.23 -2.80
C THR A 42 5.80 -1.92 -4.06
N LEU A 43 4.67 -1.44 -4.57
CA LEU A 43 4.18 -1.87 -5.88
C LEU A 43 4.89 -1.03 -6.93
N LEU A 44 5.44 -1.69 -7.94
CA LEU A 44 6.26 -1.03 -8.95
C LEU A 44 5.57 -1.08 -10.31
N MET A 45 5.77 -0.03 -11.10
CA MET A 45 5.39 -0.02 -12.51
C MET A 45 6.67 -0.04 -13.33
N ILE A 46 6.71 -0.93 -14.31
CA ILE A 46 7.92 -1.19 -15.09
C ILE A 46 7.69 -0.84 -16.55
N THR A 47 8.61 -0.09 -17.14
CA THR A 47 8.60 0.21 -18.58
C THR A 47 9.88 -0.35 -19.20
N ASP A 48 9.85 -0.58 -20.52
CA ASP A 48 11.02 -1.02 -21.27
C ASP A 48 11.84 0.21 -21.67
N GLY A 49 12.75 0.62 -20.78
CA GLY A 49 13.50 1.86 -20.93
C GLY A 49 12.70 3.05 -20.46
N GLU A 50 13.03 4.25 -20.97
CA GLU A 50 12.28 5.45 -20.61
C GLU A 50 10.86 5.39 -21.17
N PRO A 51 9.84 5.80 -20.39
CA PRO A 51 8.46 5.76 -20.87
C PRO A 51 8.27 6.70 -22.07
N ASP A 52 7.53 6.22 -23.06
CA ASP A 52 7.11 7.07 -24.19
C ASP A 52 5.96 7.98 -23.75
N ALA A 53 5.41 8.78 -24.68
CA ALA A 53 4.38 9.77 -24.34
C ALA A 53 3.11 9.10 -23.79
N ASP A 54 2.71 7.97 -24.35
CA ASP A 54 1.50 7.27 -23.89
C ASP A 54 1.71 6.60 -22.55
N GLU A 55 2.87 5.99 -22.35
CA GLU A 55 3.23 5.37 -21.07
C GLU A 55 3.35 6.42 -19.96
N GLN A 56 3.96 7.56 -20.28
CA GLN A 56 4.08 8.65 -19.32
C GLN A 56 2.71 9.21 -18.94
N ALA A 57 1.80 9.34 -19.89
CA ALA A 57 0.45 9.82 -19.62
C ALA A 57 -0.28 8.89 -18.64
N PHE A 58 -0.12 7.58 -18.82
CA PHE A 58 -0.70 6.60 -17.90
C PHE A 58 -0.08 6.71 -16.49
N LEU A 59 1.24 6.81 -16.43
CA LEU A 59 1.93 6.97 -15.14
C LEU A 59 1.49 8.25 -14.42
N ASP A 60 1.36 9.35 -15.18
CA ASP A 60 0.90 10.62 -14.62
C ASP A 60 -0.51 10.49 -14.05
N PHE A 61 -1.38 9.73 -14.71
CA PHE A 61 -2.72 9.46 -14.18
C PHE A 61 -2.66 8.65 -12.89
N VAL A 62 -1.83 7.61 -12.84
CA VAL A 62 -1.69 6.77 -11.65
C VAL A 62 -1.26 7.62 -10.45
N PHE A 63 -0.34 8.55 -10.65
CA PHE A 63 0.14 9.42 -9.58
C PHE A 63 -0.73 10.66 -9.34
N SER A 64 -1.75 10.87 -10.16
CA SER A 64 -2.70 11.97 -9.93
C SER A 64 -3.56 11.70 -8.70
N SER A 65 -4.26 12.73 -8.23
CA SER A 65 -5.16 12.56 -7.08
C SER A 65 -6.28 11.55 -7.37
N GLU A 66 -6.78 11.52 -8.60
CA GLU A 66 -7.80 10.55 -9.02
C GLU A 66 -7.24 9.12 -9.03
N GLY A 67 -6.03 8.94 -9.55
CA GLY A 67 -5.37 7.63 -9.57
C GLY A 67 -5.09 7.12 -8.16
N GLN A 68 -4.58 7.99 -7.29
CA GLN A 68 -4.28 7.62 -5.91
C GLN A 68 -5.55 7.31 -5.10
N GLU A 69 -6.67 7.96 -5.43
CA GLU A 69 -7.95 7.63 -4.84
C GLU A 69 -8.39 6.21 -5.23
N ILE A 70 -8.19 5.82 -6.48
CA ILE A 70 -8.48 4.45 -6.93
C ILE A 70 -7.59 3.44 -6.20
N VAL A 71 -6.30 3.75 -6.04
CA VAL A 71 -5.37 2.89 -5.28
C VAL A 71 -5.92 2.64 -3.87
N SER A 72 -6.39 3.67 -3.21
CA SER A 72 -6.99 3.56 -1.88
C SER A 72 -8.26 2.70 -1.90
N LYS A 73 -9.10 2.85 -2.92
CA LYS A 73 -10.35 2.10 -3.05
C LYS A 73 -10.13 0.60 -3.22
N VAL A 74 -9.02 0.19 -3.82
CA VAL A 74 -8.70 -1.23 -3.99
C VAL A 74 -7.82 -1.78 -2.86
N HIS A 75 -7.81 -1.09 -1.73
CA HIS A 75 -7.19 -1.53 -0.49
C HIS A 75 -5.65 -1.50 -0.48
N PHE A 76 -5.06 -0.66 -1.32
CA PHE A 76 -3.63 -0.37 -1.26
C PHE A 76 -3.39 1.00 -0.65
N ILE A 77 -2.16 1.26 -0.26
CA ILE A 77 -1.78 2.54 0.35
C ILE A 77 -1.25 3.47 -0.73
N PRO A 78 -1.86 4.65 -0.93
CA PRO A 78 -1.36 5.60 -1.92
C PRO A 78 -0.01 6.18 -1.49
N VAL A 79 0.81 6.57 -2.48
CA VAL A 79 2.13 7.16 -2.21
C VAL A 79 2.02 8.62 -1.79
N SER A 80 0.89 9.25 -2.07
CA SER A 80 0.62 10.63 -1.65
C SER A 80 -0.81 10.73 -1.15
N GLU A 81 -1.02 11.53 -0.16
CA GLU A 81 -2.34 11.78 0.43
C GLU A 81 -2.95 13.08 -0.06
#